data_048fea52bf96aa37da88ed46e0b62c01
#
_entry.id   048fea52bf96aa37da88ed46e0b62c01
#
_cell.length_a   1.000
_cell.length_b   1.000
_cell.length_c   1.000
_cell.angle_alpha   90.00
_cell.angle_beta   90.00
_cell.angle_gamma   90.00
#
_symmetry.space_group_name_H-M   'P 1'
#
loop_
_entity.id
_entity.type
_entity.pdbx_description
1 polymer ?
#
loop_
_entity_poly.entity_id
_entity_poly.type
_entity_poly.pdbx_seq_one_letter_code
_entity_poly.pdbx_strand_id
1 'polypeptide(L)'
;MHHWSNKLDVLIMTAGNSSHTEGFKLPPEGLRREGVPKGAPAKPAAASRRPLTKKAKLYLAVTLAVVLALIVGVVSVRATNSERTPEAAVREYVQLISDGKYDEASKLVDPSGFISDCKMLSSKTFSGVKGAVKFDSINNIKYDENSVTATVNVAVLVNGRPMESELRLQLSKTSRGVNDWKVVSPLLVNVEFQGHPYLYSYKIGSVVLDVGYREGVGYGSSISCAMYPGVYNIEGQSVNSEYVEINSVGKQFVAVGMQHGDSDSESDFYASFEFNKHFTVKPTEKLKTWALPQIQSRIKSCASISYPRKDNSCPVQTWSPVIHFKALEVKTLPTALYSVVYVNGTSLIAARADGVIRVTTAKSSGTSGQEISETKDLYYAAAGVVDFDKQRQPILKWDLL
;
A
#
# COMPACT_ATOMS: atom_id res chain seq x y z
N MET A 1 -2.57 17.41 -35.89
CA MET A 1 -3.37 18.58 -36.33
C MET A 1 -4.75 18.43 -35.71
N HIS A 2 -5.00 19.14 -34.63
CA HIS A 2 -6.26 19.79 -34.26
C HIS A 2 -6.04 20.47 -32.91
N HIS A 3 -5.95 21.78 -33.00
CA HIS A 3 -5.98 22.74 -31.88
C HIS A 3 -7.37 22.72 -31.24
N TRP A 4 -7.41 22.62 -29.89
CA TRP A 4 -8.52 23.14 -29.09
C TRP A 4 -7.94 24.07 -28.03
N SER A 5 -8.16 25.35 -28.27
CA SER A 5 -7.98 26.45 -27.32
C SER A 5 -9.29 26.60 -26.55
N ASN A 6 -9.28 26.54 -25.24
CA ASN A 6 -10.37 27.04 -24.40
C ASN A 6 -9.83 28.02 -23.37
N LYS A 7 -10.26 29.25 -23.57
CA LYS A 7 -10.18 30.35 -22.62
C LYS A 7 -11.03 30.03 -21.40
N LEU A 8 -10.46 30.15 -20.23
CA LEU A 8 -11.20 30.28 -18.97
C LEU A 8 -11.04 31.71 -18.48
N ASP A 9 -12.17 32.43 -18.48
CA ASP A 9 -12.29 33.77 -17.93
C ASP A 9 -12.21 33.70 -16.39
N VAL A 10 -11.28 34.46 -15.86
CA VAL A 10 -11.13 34.67 -14.41
C VAL A 10 -12.15 35.71 -13.97
N LEU A 11 -13.12 35.32 -13.19
CA LEU A 11 -14.07 36.22 -12.53
C LEU A 11 -13.50 36.61 -11.17
N ILE A 12 -12.92 37.78 -11.08
CA ILE A 12 -12.50 38.42 -9.82
C ILE A 12 -13.74 39.02 -9.16
N MET A 13 -14.21 38.41 -8.08
CA MET A 13 -15.15 39.07 -7.17
C MET A 13 -14.38 39.70 -6.02
N THR A 14 -14.31 41.01 -6.05
CA THR A 14 -13.91 41.88 -4.94
C THR A 14 -15.07 41.92 -3.94
N ALA A 15 -14.92 41.33 -2.77
CA ALA A 15 -15.84 41.56 -1.66
C ALA A 15 -15.32 42.70 -0.79
N GLY A 16 -16.13 43.73 -0.72
CA GLY A 16 -15.83 44.95 0.00
C GLY A 16 -15.88 44.77 1.52
N ASN A 17 -14.91 45.44 2.10
CA ASN A 17 -14.75 45.64 3.54
C ASN A 17 -15.79 46.67 4.01
N SER A 18 -16.69 46.29 4.92
CA SER A 18 -17.49 47.27 5.69
C SER A 18 -17.37 46.93 7.17
N SER A 19 -16.48 47.66 7.80
CA SER A 19 -16.38 47.74 9.25
C SER A 19 -17.52 48.56 9.83
N HIS A 20 -18.45 47.94 10.53
CA HIS A 20 -19.36 48.60 11.45
C HIS A 20 -18.88 48.45 12.87
N THR A 21 -18.21 49.47 13.38
CA THR A 21 -18.01 49.69 14.82
C THR A 21 -19.23 50.42 15.36
N GLU A 22 -20.15 49.71 15.98
CA GLU A 22 -21.17 50.35 16.85
C GLU A 22 -20.57 50.56 18.24
N GLY A 23 -20.38 51.86 18.53
CA GLY A 23 -19.95 52.33 19.84
C GLY A 23 -21.04 52.18 20.89
N PHE A 24 -20.68 51.54 21.97
CA PHE A 24 -21.51 51.45 23.20
C PHE A 24 -21.50 52.81 23.89
N LYS A 25 -22.62 53.54 23.82
CA LYS A 25 -22.87 54.79 24.57
C LYS A 25 -23.29 54.48 25.99
N LEU A 26 -22.48 54.93 26.96
CA LEU A 26 -22.90 55.04 28.35
C LEU A 26 -23.98 56.09 28.54
N PRO A 27 -25.00 55.84 29.39
CA PRO A 27 -25.98 56.86 29.69
C PRO A 27 -25.46 57.92 30.68
N PRO A 28 -25.95 59.17 30.62
CA PRO A 28 -25.42 60.30 31.38
C PRO A 28 -25.75 60.23 32.86
N GLU A 29 -24.78 60.59 33.67
CA GLU A 29 -24.97 60.93 35.07
C GLU A 29 -25.93 62.12 35.21
N GLY A 30 -26.81 62.00 36.19
CA GLY A 30 -27.48 63.18 36.72
C GLY A 30 -28.94 62.97 37.14
N LEU A 31 -29.15 62.54 38.34
CA LEU A 31 -30.32 62.95 39.13
C LEU A 31 -30.02 62.86 40.63
N ARG A 32 -29.61 63.97 41.19
CA ARG A 32 -29.62 64.24 42.64
C ARG A 32 -31.03 64.06 43.14
N ARG A 33 -31.24 63.14 44.09
CA ARG A 33 -32.41 63.15 44.94
C ARG A 33 -31.98 63.52 46.38
N GLU A 34 -32.49 64.63 46.82
CA GLU A 34 -32.41 65.12 48.20
C GLU A 34 -33.19 64.25 49.17
N GLY A 35 -32.64 64.09 50.34
CA GLY A 35 -33.28 64.10 51.63
C GLY A 35 -34.23 62.94 52.00
N VAL A 36 -33.63 61.90 52.64
CA VAL A 36 -34.38 61.02 53.54
C VAL A 36 -33.74 61.08 54.92
N PRO A 37 -34.53 61.28 56.01
CA PRO A 37 -33.96 61.47 57.35
C PRO A 37 -33.37 60.20 57.91
N LYS A 38 -32.28 60.37 58.67
CA LYS A 38 -31.59 59.33 59.43
C LYS A 38 -32.51 58.74 60.50
N GLY A 39 -33.11 57.56 60.23
CA GLY A 39 -33.62 56.66 61.25
C GLY A 39 -32.44 55.86 61.80
N ALA A 40 -32.34 55.82 63.13
CA ALA A 40 -31.31 55.09 63.86
C ALA A 40 -31.27 53.60 63.48
N PRO A 41 -30.09 52.97 63.44
CA PRO A 41 -29.98 51.56 63.09
C PRO A 41 -30.59 50.70 64.22
N ALA A 42 -31.70 50.02 63.91
CA ALA A 42 -32.20 48.95 64.74
C ALA A 42 -31.15 47.84 64.83
N LYS A 43 -30.69 47.54 66.05
CA LYS A 43 -29.81 46.38 66.33
C LYS A 43 -30.46 45.12 65.72
N PRO A 44 -29.74 44.35 64.89
CA PRO A 44 -30.27 43.11 64.45
C PRO A 44 -30.47 42.18 65.64
N ALA A 45 -31.72 41.72 65.77
CA ALA A 45 -32.09 40.73 66.74
C ALA A 45 -31.20 39.49 66.57
N ALA A 46 -30.47 39.10 67.55
CA ALA A 46 -29.64 37.89 67.53
C ALA A 46 -30.54 36.69 67.23
N ALA A 47 -30.49 36.23 66.01
CA ALA A 47 -31.20 35.01 65.60
C ALA A 47 -30.72 33.87 66.49
N SER A 48 -31.57 33.43 67.39
CA SER A 48 -31.36 32.26 68.21
C SER A 48 -31.06 31.04 67.35
N ARG A 49 -29.81 30.70 67.21
CA ARG A 49 -29.37 29.49 66.50
C ARG A 49 -29.80 28.28 67.32
N ARG A 50 -30.98 27.71 67.00
CA ARG A 50 -31.40 26.42 67.54
C ARG A 50 -30.33 25.36 67.18
N PRO A 51 -29.83 24.63 68.20
CA PRO A 51 -28.82 23.60 67.92
C PRO A 51 -29.42 22.52 67.03
N LEU A 52 -28.77 22.27 65.89
CA LEU A 52 -29.13 21.19 64.95
C LEU A 52 -29.21 19.87 65.71
N THR A 53 -30.29 19.12 65.54
CA THR A 53 -30.46 17.79 66.13
C THR A 53 -29.36 16.84 65.61
N LYS A 54 -28.98 15.82 66.39
CA LYS A 54 -27.96 14.84 66.00
C LYS A 54 -28.19 14.24 64.61
N LYS A 55 -29.49 13.99 64.25
CA LYS A 55 -29.87 13.49 62.94
C LYS A 55 -29.62 14.53 61.81
N ALA A 56 -29.91 15.82 62.07
CA ALA A 56 -29.66 16.89 61.09
C ALA A 56 -28.14 17.09 60.84
N LYS A 57 -27.29 16.96 61.85
CA LYS A 57 -25.84 16.99 61.72
C LYS A 57 -25.31 15.81 60.89
N LEU A 58 -25.90 14.62 61.12
CA LEU A 58 -25.53 13.43 60.33
C LEU A 58 -25.90 13.59 58.86
N TYR A 59 -27.12 14.03 58.54
CA TYR A 59 -27.55 14.29 57.16
C TYR A 59 -26.67 15.37 56.50
N LEU A 60 -26.34 16.44 57.19
CA LEU A 60 -25.46 17.49 56.68
C LEU A 60 -24.05 16.95 56.38
N ALA A 61 -23.51 16.10 57.29
CA ALA A 61 -22.19 15.48 57.07
C ALA A 61 -22.22 14.51 55.87
N VAL A 62 -23.27 13.72 55.73
CA VAL A 62 -23.42 12.79 54.57
C VAL A 62 -23.55 13.56 53.27
N THR A 63 -24.43 14.60 53.22
CA THR A 63 -24.57 15.43 52.04
C THR A 63 -23.28 16.15 51.66
N LEU A 64 -22.55 16.67 52.63
CA LEU A 64 -21.25 17.31 52.41
C LEU A 64 -20.23 16.30 51.86
N ALA A 65 -20.18 15.09 52.41
CA ALA A 65 -19.30 14.03 51.90
C ALA A 65 -19.63 13.62 50.46
N VAL A 66 -20.93 13.49 50.13
CA VAL A 66 -21.37 13.18 48.75
C VAL A 66 -21.00 14.32 47.81
N VAL A 67 -21.23 15.58 48.18
CA VAL A 67 -20.86 16.75 47.36
C VAL A 67 -19.37 16.81 47.14
N LEU A 68 -18.55 16.58 48.19
CA LEU A 68 -17.09 16.53 48.04
C LEU A 68 -16.65 15.39 47.12
N ALA A 69 -17.24 14.20 47.25
CA ALA A 69 -16.94 13.08 46.36
C ALA A 69 -17.29 13.39 44.88
N LEU A 70 -18.39 14.06 44.61
CA LEU A 70 -18.79 14.51 43.28
C LEU A 70 -17.82 15.57 42.75
N ILE A 71 -17.40 16.54 43.57
CA ILE A 71 -16.40 17.55 43.16
C ILE A 71 -15.08 16.88 42.79
N VAL A 72 -14.58 15.98 43.65
CA VAL A 72 -13.34 15.23 43.39
C VAL A 72 -13.48 14.41 42.10
N GLY A 73 -14.63 13.74 41.89
CA GLY A 73 -14.90 13.00 40.66
C GLY A 73 -14.85 13.88 39.41
N VAL A 74 -15.52 15.04 39.45
CA VAL A 74 -15.52 15.99 38.33
C VAL A 74 -14.14 16.58 38.05
N VAL A 75 -13.40 16.95 39.11
CA VAL A 75 -12.04 17.49 39.00
C VAL A 75 -11.10 16.42 38.42
N SER A 76 -11.20 15.16 38.87
CA SER A 76 -10.39 14.05 38.36
C SER A 76 -10.67 13.80 36.88
N VAL A 77 -11.96 13.78 36.45
CA VAL A 77 -12.32 13.61 35.02
C VAL A 77 -11.79 14.78 34.20
N ARG A 78 -11.90 16.03 34.67
CA ARG A 78 -11.36 17.18 33.95
C ARG A 78 -9.84 17.12 33.82
N ALA A 79 -9.13 16.77 34.89
CA ALA A 79 -7.66 16.62 34.86
C ALA A 79 -7.27 15.51 33.85
N THR A 80 -7.93 14.36 33.88
CA THR A 80 -7.68 13.28 32.93
C THR A 80 -7.98 13.70 31.49
N ASN A 81 -9.06 14.45 31.25
CA ASN A 81 -9.44 14.90 29.91
C ASN A 81 -8.50 15.99 29.37
N SER A 82 -7.85 16.78 30.24
CA SER A 82 -6.86 17.78 29.78
C SER A 82 -5.59 17.15 29.20
N GLU A 83 -5.28 15.92 29.59
CA GLU A 83 -4.16 15.15 29.06
C GLU A 83 -4.54 14.32 27.83
N ARG A 84 -5.83 14.02 27.65
CA ARG A 84 -6.37 13.23 26.53
C ARG A 84 -6.79 14.14 25.39
N THR A 85 -5.79 14.62 24.67
CA THR A 85 -5.96 15.48 23.48
C THR A 85 -5.82 14.66 22.19
N PRO A 86 -6.31 15.15 21.04
CA PRO A 86 -6.04 14.52 19.75
C PRO A 86 -4.54 14.36 19.48
N GLU A 87 -3.72 15.35 19.90
CA GLU A 87 -2.28 15.29 19.78
C GLU A 87 -1.68 14.11 20.55
N ALA A 88 -2.10 13.91 21.81
CA ALA A 88 -1.64 12.80 22.63
C ALA A 88 -2.02 11.45 22.00
N ALA A 89 -3.24 11.33 21.47
CA ALA A 89 -3.70 10.13 20.79
C ALA A 89 -2.88 9.82 19.51
N VAL A 90 -2.57 10.85 18.72
CA VAL A 90 -1.72 10.70 17.53
C VAL A 90 -0.31 10.29 17.89
N ARG A 91 0.29 10.90 18.92
CA ARG A 91 1.64 10.53 19.38
C ARG A 91 1.70 9.08 19.87
N GLU A 92 0.72 8.65 20.65
CA GLU A 92 0.60 7.26 21.12
C GLU A 92 0.45 6.31 19.92
N TYR A 93 -0.41 6.64 18.98
CA TYR A 93 -0.64 5.86 17.76
C TYR A 93 0.63 5.68 16.93
N VAL A 94 1.34 6.78 16.63
CA VAL A 94 2.59 6.74 15.86
C VAL A 94 3.69 5.99 16.63
N GLN A 95 3.75 6.12 17.97
CA GLN A 95 4.70 5.38 18.79
C GLN A 95 4.46 3.87 18.73
N LEU A 96 3.21 3.43 18.77
CA LEU A 96 2.86 2.00 18.62
C LEU A 96 3.30 1.46 17.25
N ILE A 97 3.11 2.25 16.17
CA ILE A 97 3.61 1.90 14.84
C ILE A 97 5.14 1.81 14.85
N SER A 98 5.82 2.78 15.43
CA SER A 98 7.29 2.80 15.58
C SER A 98 7.83 1.57 16.31
N ASP A 99 7.12 1.10 17.32
CA ASP A 99 7.48 -0.06 18.13
C ASP A 99 7.14 -1.40 17.44
N GLY A 100 6.44 -1.37 16.28
CA GLY A 100 5.94 -2.54 15.59
C GLY A 100 4.75 -3.22 16.28
N LYS A 101 4.08 -2.51 17.18
CA LYS A 101 2.90 -2.98 17.92
C LYS A 101 1.62 -2.70 17.14
N TYR A 102 1.56 -3.22 15.92
CA TYR A 102 0.48 -2.92 14.96
C TYR A 102 -0.90 -3.36 15.45
N ASP A 103 -1.00 -4.50 16.17
CA ASP A 103 -2.26 -4.94 16.76
C ASP A 103 -2.76 -3.98 17.85
N GLU A 104 -1.85 -3.29 18.58
CA GLU A 104 -2.20 -2.28 19.56
C GLU A 104 -2.57 -0.96 18.87
N ALA A 105 -1.81 -0.55 17.86
CA ALA A 105 -2.13 0.63 17.04
C ALA A 105 -3.51 0.50 16.40
N SER A 106 -3.85 -0.69 15.86
CA SER A 106 -5.14 -0.98 15.24
C SER A 106 -6.32 -0.87 16.22
N LYS A 107 -6.10 -1.06 17.53
CA LYS A 107 -7.16 -0.85 18.56
C LYS A 107 -7.51 0.62 18.79
N LEU A 108 -6.60 1.53 18.41
CA LEU A 108 -6.85 2.98 18.48
C LEU A 108 -7.57 3.49 17.22
N VAL A 109 -7.75 2.65 16.21
CA VAL A 109 -8.44 2.98 14.97
C VAL A 109 -9.89 2.52 15.04
N ASP A 110 -10.79 3.34 14.51
CA ASP A 110 -12.17 2.93 14.29
C ASP A 110 -12.19 1.82 13.21
N PRO A 111 -12.92 0.71 13.42
CA PRO A 111 -12.96 -0.38 12.45
C PRO A 111 -13.39 0.03 11.04
N SER A 112 -14.16 1.10 10.89
CA SER A 112 -14.56 1.65 9.60
C SER A 112 -13.41 2.31 8.83
N GLY A 113 -12.29 2.63 9.50
CA GLY A 113 -11.09 3.20 8.88
C GLY A 113 -10.24 2.17 8.12
N PHE A 114 -10.51 0.87 8.23
CA PHE A 114 -9.77 -0.17 7.54
C PHE A 114 -10.48 -0.63 6.26
N ILE A 115 -9.87 -0.39 5.12
CA ILE A 115 -10.43 -0.71 3.79
C ILE A 115 -9.85 -2.01 3.20
N SER A 116 -8.83 -2.63 3.83
CA SER A 116 -8.04 -3.69 3.22
C SER A 116 -8.29 -5.06 3.82
N ASP A 117 -8.55 -6.05 2.95
CA ASP A 117 -8.65 -7.48 3.30
C ASP A 117 -7.29 -8.14 3.58
N CYS A 118 -6.19 -7.45 3.32
CA CYS A 118 -4.85 -7.99 3.55
C CYS A 118 -4.52 -7.98 5.05
N LYS A 119 -4.10 -9.12 5.57
CA LYS A 119 -3.69 -9.31 6.98
C LYS A 119 -2.38 -8.58 7.34
N MET A 120 -2.04 -7.50 6.59
CA MET A 120 -0.76 -6.78 6.72
C MET A 120 -0.73 -5.78 7.88
N LEU A 121 -1.87 -5.48 8.49
CA LEU A 121 -1.98 -4.56 9.64
C LEU A 121 -1.80 -5.25 10.99
N SER A 122 -1.23 -6.44 11.00
CA SER A 122 -0.95 -7.23 12.20
C SER A 122 0.51 -7.09 12.62
N SER A 123 0.77 -7.16 13.92
CA SER A 123 2.14 -7.21 14.47
C SER A 123 2.95 -8.41 13.94
N LYS A 124 2.30 -9.40 13.37
CA LYS A 124 2.94 -10.55 12.71
C LYS A 124 3.69 -10.17 11.44
N THR A 125 3.34 -9.07 10.79
CA THR A 125 4.07 -8.54 9.63
C THR A 125 5.32 -7.81 10.01
N PHE A 126 5.40 -7.35 11.26
CA PHE A 126 6.58 -6.65 11.74
C PHE A 126 7.79 -7.58 11.76
N SER A 127 8.66 -7.37 10.81
CA SER A 127 9.93 -8.12 10.66
C SER A 127 11.12 -7.18 10.62
N GLY A 128 10.85 -5.91 10.87
CA GLY A 128 11.74 -4.86 10.52
C GLY A 128 12.49 -4.24 11.69
N VAL A 129 12.93 -3.04 11.47
CA VAL A 129 13.73 -2.25 12.39
C VAL A 129 12.82 -1.43 13.28
N LYS A 130 12.86 -1.68 14.60
CA LYS A 130 12.19 -0.81 15.57
C LYS A 130 12.70 0.63 15.44
N GLY A 131 11.80 1.60 15.53
CA GLY A 131 12.15 3.00 15.37
C GLY A 131 12.44 3.42 13.94
N ALA A 132 12.10 2.57 12.94
CA ALA A 132 12.13 2.95 11.53
C ALA A 132 11.14 4.07 11.21
N VAL A 133 10.02 4.13 11.95
CA VAL A 133 9.07 5.24 11.91
C VAL A 133 9.34 6.12 13.12
N LYS A 134 9.59 7.40 12.91
CA LYS A 134 9.80 8.37 13.98
C LYS A 134 8.78 9.48 13.83
N PHE A 135 8.12 9.81 14.92
CA PHE A 135 7.32 11.02 14.99
C PHE A 135 8.24 12.23 14.79
N ASP A 136 7.86 13.13 13.92
CA ASP A 136 8.59 14.38 13.67
C ASP A 136 7.85 15.56 14.28
N SER A 137 6.68 15.89 13.74
CA SER A 137 5.91 17.04 14.22
C SER A 137 4.41 16.87 13.99
N ILE A 138 3.63 17.70 14.67
CA ILE A 138 2.26 18.04 14.35
C ILE A 138 2.24 19.47 13.84
N ASN A 139 1.85 19.64 12.58
CA ASN A 139 1.90 20.95 11.92
C ASN A 139 0.61 21.75 12.14
N ASN A 140 -0.53 21.08 12.28
CA ASN A 140 -1.83 21.73 12.46
C ASN A 140 -2.83 20.78 13.14
N ILE A 141 -3.72 21.36 13.97
CA ILE A 141 -4.87 20.66 14.53
C ILE A 141 -6.10 21.52 14.27
N LYS A 142 -7.07 21.00 13.55
CA LYS A 142 -8.35 21.64 13.30
C LYS A 142 -9.46 20.84 13.99
N TYR A 143 -10.32 21.52 14.72
CA TYR A 143 -11.52 20.93 15.31
C TYR A 143 -12.74 21.32 14.49
N ASP A 144 -13.75 20.44 14.44
CA ASP A 144 -15.06 20.79 13.94
C ASP A 144 -15.80 21.74 14.91
N GLU A 145 -16.91 22.31 14.46
CA GLU A 145 -17.71 23.26 15.24
C GLU A 145 -18.16 22.70 16.60
N ASN A 146 -18.38 21.38 16.69
CA ASN A 146 -18.83 20.70 17.90
C ASN A 146 -17.68 20.12 18.74
N SER A 147 -16.44 20.23 18.27
CA SER A 147 -15.22 19.66 18.90
C SER A 147 -15.31 18.14 19.17
N VAL A 148 -16.10 17.42 18.33
CA VAL A 148 -16.22 15.94 18.41
C VAL A 148 -15.38 15.25 17.36
N THR A 149 -14.89 15.96 16.34
CA THR A 149 -13.89 15.50 15.40
C THR A 149 -12.69 16.44 15.39
N ALA A 150 -11.53 15.90 15.10
CA ALA A 150 -10.31 16.66 14.93
C ALA A 150 -9.55 16.13 13.71
N THR A 151 -9.01 17.05 12.93
CA THR A 151 -8.08 16.77 11.83
C THR A 151 -6.69 17.19 12.27
N VAL A 152 -5.73 16.28 12.22
CA VAL A 152 -4.36 16.47 12.68
C VAL A 152 -3.39 16.20 11.54
N ASN A 153 -2.65 17.20 11.12
CA ASN A 153 -1.57 17.04 10.13
C ASN A 153 -0.30 16.62 10.86
N VAL A 154 0.10 15.37 10.64
CA VAL A 154 1.27 14.76 11.26
C VAL A 154 2.38 14.55 10.24
N ALA A 155 3.60 14.88 10.62
CA ALA A 155 4.82 14.54 9.91
C ALA A 155 5.53 13.40 10.64
N VAL A 156 5.95 12.39 9.88
CA VAL A 156 6.76 11.27 10.36
C VAL A 156 7.96 11.05 9.45
N LEU A 157 9.02 10.49 10.00
CA LEU A 157 10.18 10.04 9.23
C LEU A 157 10.16 8.51 9.15
N VAL A 158 10.07 7.97 7.94
CA VAL A 158 10.12 6.54 7.67
C VAL A 158 11.48 6.18 7.10
N ASN A 159 12.32 5.56 7.90
CA ASN A 159 13.72 5.29 7.55
C ASN A 159 14.47 6.56 7.05
N GLY A 160 14.23 7.69 7.71
CA GLY A 160 14.79 8.99 7.35
C GLY A 160 14.11 9.71 6.18
N ARG A 161 13.09 9.13 5.54
CA ARG A 161 12.30 9.77 4.49
C ARG A 161 11.08 10.45 5.11
N PRO A 162 10.83 11.73 4.81
CA PRO A 162 9.66 12.42 5.34
C PRO A 162 8.38 11.88 4.69
N MET A 163 7.33 11.80 5.50
CA MET A 163 5.97 11.48 5.09
C MET A 163 5.02 12.34 5.92
N GLU A 164 4.18 13.12 5.27
CA GLU A 164 3.14 13.92 5.91
C GLU A 164 1.78 13.30 5.65
N SER A 165 0.91 13.27 6.65
CA SER A 165 -0.42 12.70 6.54
C SER A 165 -1.43 13.47 7.35
N GLU A 166 -2.65 13.51 6.86
CA GLU A 166 -3.80 14.04 7.58
C GLU A 166 -4.54 12.91 8.29
N LEU A 167 -4.56 12.93 9.61
CA LEU A 167 -5.30 11.99 10.43
C LEU A 167 -6.60 12.61 10.91
N ARG A 168 -7.71 11.95 10.68
CA ARG A 168 -9.00 12.31 11.26
C ARG A 168 -9.24 11.49 12.52
N LEU A 169 -9.63 12.18 13.57
CA LEU A 169 -9.94 11.58 14.86
C LEU A 169 -11.38 11.91 15.23
N GLN A 170 -12.02 10.96 15.88
CA GLN A 170 -13.36 11.12 16.44
C GLN A 170 -13.33 10.95 17.96
N LEU A 171 -13.94 11.90 18.66
CA LEU A 171 -14.09 11.82 20.09
C LEU A 171 -15.23 10.90 20.47
N SER A 172 -14.92 9.86 21.23
CA SER A 172 -15.89 9.10 21.99
C SER A 172 -15.73 9.40 23.47
N LYS A 173 -16.75 9.15 24.26
CA LYS A 173 -16.68 9.27 25.72
C LYS A 173 -16.92 7.91 26.34
N THR A 174 -16.04 7.53 27.23
CA THR A 174 -16.27 6.34 28.05
C THR A 174 -17.49 6.54 28.96
N SER A 175 -18.03 5.46 29.52
CA SER A 175 -19.13 5.49 30.49
C SER A 175 -18.82 6.37 31.73
N ARG A 176 -17.55 6.67 31.99
CA ARG A 176 -17.10 7.55 33.08
C ARG A 176 -16.91 9.01 32.63
N GLY A 177 -17.27 9.36 31.39
CA GLY A 177 -17.13 10.71 30.84
C GLY A 177 -15.70 11.10 30.48
N VAL A 178 -14.79 10.11 30.39
CA VAL A 178 -13.41 10.34 29.99
C VAL A 178 -13.32 10.36 28.47
N ASN A 179 -12.63 11.36 27.91
CA ASN A 179 -12.38 11.50 26.50
C ASN A 179 -11.58 10.31 25.96
N ASP A 180 -12.00 9.78 24.80
CA ASP A 180 -11.34 8.71 24.07
C ASP A 180 -11.31 9.07 22.59
N TRP A 181 -10.17 9.53 22.10
CA TRP A 181 -9.98 9.90 20.70
C TRP A 181 -9.61 8.66 19.90
N LYS A 182 -10.44 8.33 18.92
CA LYS A 182 -10.20 7.24 17.95
C LYS A 182 -9.75 7.79 16.61
N VAL A 183 -8.75 7.19 16.03
CA VAL A 183 -8.30 7.50 14.66
C VAL A 183 -9.34 6.93 13.69
N VAL A 184 -9.90 7.76 12.82
CA VAL A 184 -10.87 7.36 11.78
C VAL A 184 -10.15 7.16 10.46
N SER A 185 -9.19 8.04 10.11
CA SER A 185 -8.33 7.87 8.94
C SER A 185 -6.94 7.48 9.42
N PRO A 186 -6.60 6.16 9.39
CA PRO A 186 -5.31 5.69 9.90
C PRO A 186 -4.14 6.05 8.98
N LEU A 187 -2.93 6.12 9.55
CA LEU A 187 -1.69 6.30 8.82
C LEU A 187 -1.34 5.00 8.09
N LEU A 188 -1.72 4.88 6.83
CA LEU A 188 -1.51 3.70 6.01
C LEU A 188 -0.81 4.05 4.70
N VAL A 189 -0.15 3.06 4.13
CA VAL A 189 0.45 3.08 2.79
C VAL A 189 -0.17 1.93 2.00
N ASN A 190 -0.78 2.23 0.87
CA ASN A 190 -1.22 1.21 -0.08
C ASN A 190 -0.01 0.73 -0.88
N VAL A 191 0.41 -0.50 -0.64
CA VAL A 191 1.55 -1.10 -1.33
C VAL A 191 1.06 -2.05 -2.40
N GLU A 192 1.41 -1.75 -3.65
CA GLU A 192 1.23 -2.68 -4.75
C GLU A 192 2.44 -3.62 -4.82
N PHE A 193 2.22 -4.89 -4.50
CA PHE A 193 3.21 -5.95 -4.67
C PHE A 193 3.12 -6.49 -6.09
N GLN A 194 4.15 -6.24 -6.87
CA GLN A 194 4.22 -6.72 -8.24
C GLN A 194 4.29 -8.25 -8.27
N GLY A 195 3.40 -8.87 -9.02
CA GLY A 195 3.45 -10.29 -9.27
C GLY A 195 4.59 -10.67 -10.22
N HIS A 196 4.97 -11.95 -10.21
CA HIS A 196 5.96 -12.51 -11.12
C HIS A 196 5.59 -13.96 -11.47
N PRO A 197 5.74 -14.42 -12.73
CA PRO A 197 5.33 -15.76 -13.16
C PRO A 197 5.91 -16.91 -12.34
N TYR A 198 7.06 -16.71 -11.70
CA TYR A 198 7.75 -17.73 -10.89
C TYR A 198 7.56 -17.54 -9.39
N LEU A 199 6.78 -16.54 -8.99
CA LEU A 199 6.49 -16.25 -7.58
C LEU A 199 5.14 -16.83 -7.19
N TYR A 200 5.13 -17.61 -6.11
CA TYR A 200 3.90 -18.12 -5.50
C TYR A 200 3.37 -17.17 -4.43
N SER A 201 4.24 -16.69 -3.56
CA SER A 201 3.84 -15.79 -2.48
C SER A 201 5.01 -14.93 -2.00
N TYR A 202 4.68 -13.82 -1.37
CA TYR A 202 5.60 -13.07 -0.52
C TYR A 202 5.40 -13.47 0.93
N LYS A 203 6.50 -13.58 1.68
CA LYS A 203 6.48 -13.72 3.13
C LYS A 203 7.02 -12.44 3.75
N ILE A 204 6.19 -11.80 4.57
CA ILE A 204 6.49 -10.54 5.25
C ILE A 204 6.32 -10.78 6.75
N GLY A 205 7.42 -10.83 7.49
CA GLY A 205 7.42 -11.33 8.85
C GLY A 205 6.95 -12.80 8.90
N SER A 206 5.84 -13.06 9.59
CA SER A 206 5.19 -14.38 9.60
C SER A 206 3.91 -14.45 8.75
N VAL A 207 3.56 -13.37 8.04
CA VAL A 207 2.39 -13.33 7.16
C VAL A 207 2.80 -13.72 5.75
N VAL A 208 2.01 -14.60 5.15
CA VAL A 208 2.16 -15.01 3.75
C VAL A 208 1.10 -14.29 2.92
N LEU A 209 1.56 -13.54 1.93
CA LEU A 209 0.76 -12.87 0.92
C LEU A 209 0.77 -13.71 -0.35
N ASP A 210 -0.31 -14.40 -0.62
CA ASP A 210 -0.46 -15.25 -1.79
C ASP A 210 -0.72 -14.39 -3.04
N VAL A 211 0.19 -14.44 -4.00
CA VAL A 211 0.07 -13.82 -5.33
C VAL A 211 -0.18 -14.88 -6.40
N GLY A 212 -0.62 -16.04 -5.99
CA GLY A 212 -0.69 -17.28 -6.69
C GLY A 212 -1.44 -17.30 -8.03
N TYR A 213 -1.74 -18.50 -8.48
CA TYR A 213 -2.37 -18.76 -9.78
C TYR A 213 -3.78 -18.15 -9.87
N ARG A 214 -4.04 -17.37 -10.92
CA ARG A 214 -5.38 -16.90 -11.27
C ARG A 214 -5.79 -17.48 -12.62
N GLU A 215 -6.99 -18.02 -12.68
CA GLU A 215 -7.53 -18.59 -13.92
C GLU A 215 -7.62 -17.52 -15.03
N GLY A 216 -7.12 -17.84 -16.22
CA GLY A 216 -7.04 -16.92 -17.34
C GLY A 216 -5.84 -15.97 -17.35
N VAL A 217 -5.14 -15.80 -16.23
CA VAL A 217 -3.95 -14.93 -16.10
C VAL A 217 -2.68 -15.73 -15.81
N GLY A 218 -2.80 -16.85 -15.10
CA GLY A 218 -1.65 -17.61 -14.60
C GLY A 218 -1.08 -17.04 -13.31
N TYR A 219 0.21 -17.28 -13.08
CA TYR A 219 0.97 -16.63 -12.02
C TYR A 219 1.42 -15.23 -12.46
N GLY A 220 1.69 -14.35 -11.52
CA GLY A 220 2.27 -13.03 -11.80
C GLY A 220 1.30 -11.86 -11.68
N SER A 221 0.12 -12.07 -11.11
CA SER A 221 -0.80 -10.98 -10.80
C SER A 221 -0.26 -10.11 -9.66
N SER A 222 -0.36 -8.79 -9.81
CA SER A 222 -0.10 -7.86 -8.71
C SER A 222 -1.23 -7.90 -7.68
N ILE A 223 -0.89 -7.55 -6.44
CA ILE A 223 -1.85 -7.41 -5.35
C ILE A 223 -1.55 -6.15 -4.54
N SER A 224 -2.59 -5.38 -4.22
CA SER A 224 -2.46 -4.17 -3.41
C SER A 224 -2.90 -4.44 -1.99
N CYS A 225 -2.11 -4.00 -1.02
CA CYS A 225 -2.37 -4.16 0.40
C CYS A 225 -2.09 -2.87 1.16
N ALA A 226 -2.98 -2.51 2.09
CA ALA A 226 -2.68 -1.47 3.06
C ALA A 226 -1.73 -1.99 4.13
N MET A 227 -0.69 -1.21 4.42
CA MET A 227 0.32 -1.50 5.44
C MET A 227 0.58 -0.26 6.28
N TYR A 228 1.03 -0.45 7.51
CA TYR A 228 1.63 0.67 8.23
C TYR A 228 2.92 1.13 7.54
N PRO A 229 3.27 2.42 7.57
CA PRO A 229 4.59 2.85 7.13
C PRO A 229 5.67 2.14 7.93
N GLY A 230 6.80 1.82 7.31
CA GLY A 230 7.86 1.10 8.01
C GLY A 230 8.90 0.46 7.10
N VAL A 231 9.80 -0.31 7.71
CA VAL A 231 10.81 -1.12 7.02
C VAL A 231 10.51 -2.58 7.25
N TYR A 232 10.34 -3.33 6.17
CA TYR A 232 9.91 -4.72 6.19
C TYR A 232 10.95 -5.62 5.54
N ASN A 233 11.18 -6.79 6.14
CA ASN A 233 11.90 -7.87 5.47
C ASN A 233 10.91 -8.69 4.65
N ILE A 234 11.23 -8.88 3.37
CA ILE A 234 10.39 -9.60 2.43
C ILE A 234 11.17 -10.76 1.84
N GLU A 235 10.56 -11.94 1.84
CA GLU A 235 11.07 -13.15 1.21
C GLU A 235 10.11 -13.55 0.07
N GLY A 236 10.65 -13.89 -1.10
CA GLY A 236 9.87 -14.45 -2.20
C GLY A 236 9.87 -15.97 -2.13
N GLN A 237 8.70 -16.57 -2.26
CA GLN A 237 8.55 -18.03 -2.35
C GLN A 237 8.32 -18.44 -3.81
N SER A 238 9.17 -19.31 -4.33
CA SER A 238 9.05 -19.83 -5.68
C SER A 238 7.75 -20.63 -5.86
N VAL A 239 7.17 -20.55 -7.05
CA VAL A 239 6.06 -21.39 -7.47
C VAL A 239 6.40 -22.88 -7.34
N ASN A 240 7.63 -23.24 -7.67
CA ASN A 240 8.19 -24.57 -7.45
C ASN A 240 9.71 -24.49 -7.31
N SER A 241 10.19 -24.62 -6.07
CA SER A 241 11.61 -24.47 -5.72
C SER A 241 12.52 -25.61 -6.29
N GLU A 242 11.93 -26.71 -6.72
CA GLU A 242 12.70 -27.76 -7.40
C GLU A 242 13.18 -27.33 -8.79
N TYR A 243 12.41 -26.43 -9.44
CA TYR A 243 12.69 -25.97 -10.80
C TYR A 243 13.21 -24.55 -10.88
N VAL A 244 12.77 -23.67 -9.95
CA VAL A 244 13.15 -22.25 -9.98
C VAL A 244 13.51 -21.77 -8.59
N GLU A 245 14.69 -21.16 -8.48
CA GLU A 245 15.15 -20.47 -7.29
C GLU A 245 14.82 -18.97 -7.38
N ILE A 246 14.29 -18.41 -6.31
CA ILE A 246 14.15 -16.97 -6.12
C ILE A 246 15.18 -16.54 -5.06
N ASN A 247 16.11 -15.71 -5.48
CA ASN A 247 17.16 -15.20 -4.61
C ASN A 247 16.92 -13.73 -4.29
N SER A 248 16.97 -13.38 -3.01
CA SER A 248 16.85 -12.00 -2.55
C SER A 248 18.13 -11.22 -2.87
N VAL A 249 17.99 -10.10 -3.56
CA VAL A 249 19.07 -9.11 -3.80
C VAL A 249 19.11 -8.08 -2.69
N GLY A 250 17.93 -7.69 -2.20
CA GLY A 250 17.75 -6.78 -1.06
C GLY A 250 16.72 -7.35 -0.11
N LYS A 251 17.07 -7.41 1.19
CA LYS A 251 16.18 -8.02 2.19
C LYS A 251 15.10 -7.07 2.70
N GLN A 252 15.24 -5.77 2.46
CA GLN A 252 14.38 -4.75 3.07
C GLN A 252 13.63 -3.93 2.03
N PHE A 253 12.37 -3.70 2.34
CA PHE A 253 11.49 -2.78 1.65
C PHE A 253 11.04 -1.68 2.60
N VAL A 254 11.03 -0.44 2.13
CA VAL A 254 10.56 0.72 2.88
C VAL A 254 9.17 1.09 2.38
N ALA A 255 8.15 0.79 3.19
CA ALA A 255 6.79 1.25 2.94
C ALA A 255 6.68 2.72 3.35
N VAL A 256 6.91 3.61 2.41
CA VAL A 256 6.71 5.05 2.52
C VAL A 256 5.90 5.48 1.31
N GLY A 257 4.74 6.08 1.54
CA GLY A 257 3.87 6.52 0.47
C GLY A 257 4.28 7.89 -0.05
N MET A 258 4.20 8.07 -1.36
CA MET A 258 4.17 9.40 -1.97
C MET A 258 2.71 9.78 -2.20
N GLN A 259 2.36 11.02 -1.87
CA GLN A 259 1.05 11.55 -2.19
C GLN A 259 0.92 11.66 -3.71
N HIS A 260 -0.11 11.06 -4.28
CA HIS A 260 -0.35 11.19 -5.72
C HIS A 260 -1.00 12.55 -5.97
N GLY A 261 -0.32 13.42 -6.72
CA GLY A 261 -0.65 14.86 -6.86
C GLY A 261 -1.96 15.20 -7.57
N ASP A 262 -2.74 14.23 -8.06
CA ASP A 262 -3.92 14.45 -8.91
C ASP A 262 -5.21 13.77 -8.43
N SER A 263 -5.22 13.13 -7.27
CA SER A 263 -6.46 12.51 -6.77
C SER A 263 -7.12 13.39 -5.71
N ASP A 264 -8.38 13.76 -5.94
CA ASP A 264 -9.26 14.42 -4.95
C ASP A 264 -9.50 13.57 -3.68
N SER A 265 -8.92 12.38 -3.60
CA SER A 265 -8.91 11.55 -2.40
C SER A 265 -7.72 11.89 -1.52
N GLU A 266 -7.96 12.68 -0.51
CA GLU A 266 -6.99 13.30 0.41
C GLU A 266 -6.11 12.34 1.24
N SER A 267 -6.19 11.02 1.07
CA SER A 267 -5.57 10.07 2.01
C SER A 267 -4.79 8.92 1.40
N ASP A 268 -4.66 8.84 0.07
CA ASP A 268 -4.08 7.65 -0.53
C ASP A 268 -2.56 7.79 -0.75
N PHE A 269 -1.80 7.22 0.17
CA PHE A 269 -0.37 7.04 0.00
C PHE A 269 -0.11 5.72 -0.73
N TYR A 270 0.59 5.79 -1.86
CA TYR A 270 0.93 4.64 -2.68
C TYR A 270 2.42 4.35 -2.65
N ALA A 271 2.77 3.08 -2.58
CA ALA A 271 4.11 2.58 -2.81
C ALA A 271 4.04 1.37 -3.72
N SER A 272 5.05 1.16 -4.54
CA SER A 272 5.16 -0.03 -5.38
C SER A 272 6.35 -0.87 -4.93
N PHE A 273 6.10 -2.16 -4.73
CA PHE A 273 7.15 -3.14 -4.51
C PHE A 273 7.44 -3.87 -5.83
N GLU A 274 8.52 -3.48 -6.49
CA GLU A 274 8.94 -4.05 -7.76
C GLU A 274 9.78 -5.32 -7.54
N PHE A 275 9.25 -6.46 -8.01
CA PHE A 275 9.91 -7.77 -7.85
C PHE A 275 11.38 -7.75 -8.30
N ASN A 276 11.66 -7.25 -9.51
CA ASN A 276 12.99 -7.30 -10.10
C ASN A 276 14.04 -6.43 -9.38
N LYS A 277 13.63 -5.47 -8.54
CA LYS A 277 14.54 -4.67 -7.70
C LYS A 277 15.03 -5.44 -6.47
N HIS A 278 14.28 -6.43 -6.03
CA HIS A 278 14.49 -7.14 -4.77
C HIS A 278 14.83 -8.61 -4.94
N PHE A 279 14.51 -9.20 -6.10
CA PHE A 279 14.71 -10.62 -6.35
C PHE A 279 15.33 -10.89 -7.72
N THR A 280 16.05 -11.98 -7.78
CA THR A 280 16.52 -12.59 -9.03
C THR A 280 16.00 -14.00 -9.14
N VAL A 281 15.70 -14.43 -10.36
CA VAL A 281 15.21 -15.76 -10.69
C VAL A 281 16.34 -16.56 -11.33
N LYS A 282 16.52 -17.82 -10.91
CA LYS A 282 17.49 -18.74 -11.50
C LYS A 282 16.86 -20.09 -11.76
N PRO A 283 17.10 -20.69 -12.94
CA PRO A 283 16.70 -22.08 -13.20
C PRO A 283 17.60 -23.04 -12.42
N THR A 284 16.98 -24.07 -11.84
CA THR A 284 17.74 -25.19 -11.24
C THR A 284 18.24 -26.14 -12.31
N GLU A 285 19.17 -27.04 -11.95
CA GLU A 285 19.61 -28.11 -12.84
C GLU A 285 18.45 -29.08 -13.18
N LYS A 286 17.50 -29.27 -12.27
CA LYS A 286 16.29 -30.08 -12.54
C LYS A 286 15.45 -29.48 -13.67
N LEU A 287 15.29 -28.14 -13.69
CA LEU A 287 14.58 -27.46 -14.79
C LEU A 287 15.29 -27.66 -16.12
N LYS A 288 16.62 -27.52 -16.16
CA LYS A 288 17.40 -27.70 -17.38
C LYS A 288 17.29 -29.13 -17.92
N THR A 289 17.41 -30.13 -17.03
CA THR A 289 17.26 -31.54 -17.39
C THR A 289 15.86 -31.86 -17.89
N TRP A 290 14.83 -31.24 -17.32
CA TRP A 290 13.44 -31.40 -17.73
C TRP A 290 13.16 -30.74 -19.09
N ALA A 291 13.61 -29.50 -19.31
CA ALA A 291 13.28 -28.70 -20.50
C ALA A 291 13.97 -29.18 -21.78
N LEU A 292 15.24 -29.58 -21.68
CA LEU A 292 16.05 -29.92 -22.86
C LEU A 292 15.46 -31.02 -23.75
N PRO A 293 15.00 -32.17 -23.23
CA PRO A 293 14.37 -33.20 -24.04
C PRO A 293 13.09 -32.72 -24.73
N GLN A 294 12.32 -31.84 -24.07
CA GLN A 294 11.08 -31.30 -24.66
C GLN A 294 11.38 -30.35 -25.82
N ILE A 295 12.41 -29.49 -25.68
CA ILE A 295 12.88 -28.65 -26.78
C ILE A 295 13.34 -29.51 -27.96
N GLN A 296 14.17 -30.54 -27.68
CA GLN A 296 14.64 -31.48 -28.70
C GLN A 296 13.48 -32.17 -29.40
N SER A 297 12.48 -32.65 -28.67
CA SER A 297 11.28 -33.27 -29.20
C SER A 297 10.48 -32.30 -30.10
N ARG A 298 10.30 -31.06 -29.64
CA ARG A 298 9.59 -30.03 -30.41
C ARG A 298 10.33 -29.68 -31.72
N ILE A 299 11.66 -29.55 -31.66
CA ILE A 299 12.47 -29.30 -32.85
C ILE A 299 12.30 -30.44 -33.90
N LYS A 300 12.36 -31.70 -33.44
CA LYS A 300 12.14 -32.86 -34.29
C LYS A 300 10.74 -32.84 -34.94
N SER A 301 9.72 -32.52 -34.16
CA SER A 301 8.34 -32.44 -34.69
C SER A 301 8.19 -31.31 -35.72
N CYS A 302 8.84 -30.16 -35.48
CA CYS A 302 8.86 -29.04 -36.41
C CYS A 302 9.52 -29.39 -37.76
N ALA A 303 10.56 -30.20 -37.73
CA ALA A 303 11.28 -30.62 -38.95
C ALA A 303 10.44 -31.51 -39.86
N SER A 304 9.40 -32.18 -39.33
CA SER A 304 8.50 -33.05 -40.11
C SER A 304 7.33 -32.31 -40.75
N ILE A 305 7.15 -31.02 -40.49
CA ILE A 305 6.01 -30.24 -40.98
C ILE A 305 6.36 -29.62 -42.35
N SER A 306 5.50 -29.85 -43.35
CA SER A 306 5.62 -29.25 -44.67
C SER A 306 5.50 -27.74 -44.65
N TYR A 307 6.23 -27.04 -45.53
CA TYR A 307 6.17 -25.59 -45.67
C TYR A 307 5.11 -25.16 -46.72
N PRO A 308 4.45 -24.00 -46.62
CA PRO A 308 4.63 -22.92 -45.63
C PRO A 308 3.96 -23.26 -44.31
N ARG A 309 4.69 -22.94 -43.24
CA ARG A 309 4.20 -23.17 -41.88
C ARG A 309 3.13 -22.15 -41.53
N LYS A 310 1.97 -22.62 -41.15
CA LYS A 310 0.92 -21.80 -40.55
C LYS A 310 1.04 -21.67 -39.03
N ASP A 311 1.96 -22.44 -38.46
CA ASP A 311 2.12 -22.56 -36.99
C ASP A 311 3.37 -21.82 -36.52
N ASN A 312 3.16 -20.67 -35.86
CA ASN A 312 4.23 -19.90 -35.24
C ASN A 312 4.80 -20.56 -33.96
N SER A 313 4.22 -21.68 -33.53
CA SER A 313 4.66 -22.40 -32.34
C SER A 313 5.94 -23.22 -32.53
N CYS A 314 6.53 -23.20 -33.72
CA CYS A 314 7.79 -23.88 -33.95
C CYS A 314 8.97 -23.05 -33.46
N PRO A 315 9.81 -23.59 -32.53
CA PRO A 315 10.91 -22.88 -31.96
C PRO A 315 12.07 -22.60 -32.92
N VAL A 316 12.02 -23.19 -34.11
CA VAL A 316 13.01 -22.94 -35.19
C VAL A 316 12.52 -21.79 -36.04
N GLN A 317 13.06 -20.61 -35.81
CA GLN A 317 12.79 -19.44 -36.66
C GLN A 317 13.82 -19.37 -37.77
N THR A 318 13.36 -19.42 -39.00
CA THR A 318 14.18 -19.14 -40.18
C THR A 318 13.88 -17.73 -40.67
N TRP A 319 14.88 -16.88 -40.68
CA TRP A 319 14.76 -15.42 -40.89
C TRP A 319 14.43 -14.95 -42.32
N SER A 320 13.90 -15.79 -43.18
CA SER A 320 13.58 -15.32 -44.53
C SER A 320 12.15 -15.65 -44.95
N PRO A 321 11.31 -14.63 -45.14
CA PRO A 321 9.94 -14.82 -45.61
C PRO A 321 9.82 -15.18 -47.11
N VAL A 322 10.92 -15.16 -47.86
CA VAL A 322 10.94 -15.26 -49.35
C VAL A 322 11.48 -16.61 -49.84
N ILE A 323 11.94 -17.49 -48.94
CA ILE A 323 12.56 -18.74 -49.34
C ILE A 323 11.55 -19.90 -49.27
N HIS A 324 11.24 -20.52 -50.43
CA HIS A 324 10.46 -21.76 -50.45
C HIS A 324 11.35 -22.93 -49.98
N PHE A 325 11.03 -23.49 -48.82
CA PHE A 325 11.71 -24.66 -48.30
C PHE A 325 11.12 -25.95 -48.91
N LYS A 326 11.95 -26.76 -49.50
CA LYS A 326 11.58 -28.12 -49.94
C LYS A 326 11.74 -29.16 -48.85
N ALA A 327 12.80 -29.04 -48.06
CA ALA A 327 13.10 -29.97 -46.98
C ALA A 327 13.84 -29.27 -45.83
N LEU A 328 13.60 -29.75 -44.65
CA LEU A 328 14.27 -29.32 -43.42
C LEU A 328 14.70 -30.56 -42.67
N GLU A 329 16.00 -30.69 -42.43
CA GLU A 329 16.59 -31.80 -41.71
C GLU A 329 17.33 -31.25 -40.46
N VAL A 330 17.06 -31.78 -39.29
CA VAL A 330 17.80 -31.43 -38.06
C VAL A 330 19.15 -32.19 -38.12
N LYS A 331 20.27 -31.46 -38.22
CA LYS A 331 21.60 -32.02 -38.18
C LYS A 331 22.13 -32.23 -36.78
N THR A 332 21.97 -31.19 -35.97
CA THR A 332 22.37 -31.27 -34.56
C THR A 332 21.25 -30.72 -33.68
N LEU A 333 20.94 -31.48 -32.64
CA LEU A 333 20.04 -31.08 -31.58
C LEU A 333 20.81 -30.27 -30.53
N PRO A 334 20.15 -29.33 -29.85
CA PRO A 334 20.78 -28.63 -28.76
C PRO A 334 21.16 -29.58 -27.63
N THR A 335 22.32 -29.33 -27.02
CA THR A 335 22.86 -30.14 -25.91
C THR A 335 22.84 -29.38 -24.58
N ALA A 336 22.63 -28.07 -24.59
CA ALA A 336 22.60 -27.23 -23.40
C ALA A 336 21.51 -26.18 -23.49
N LEU A 337 21.08 -25.67 -22.35
CA LEU A 337 20.14 -24.55 -22.23
C LEU A 337 20.86 -23.29 -21.78
N TYR A 338 20.51 -22.19 -22.38
CA TYR A 338 20.94 -20.85 -21.98
C TYR A 338 19.81 -20.08 -21.30
N SER A 339 20.13 -19.36 -20.35
CA SER A 339 19.73 -18.35 -19.40
C SER A 339 18.38 -17.62 -19.49
N VAL A 340 18.22 -16.76 -18.48
CA VAL A 340 17.10 -15.82 -18.27
C VAL A 340 17.08 -14.75 -19.35
N VAL A 341 15.87 -14.47 -19.86
CA VAL A 341 15.59 -13.42 -20.85
C VAL A 341 14.66 -12.40 -20.21
N TYR A 342 14.90 -11.13 -20.52
CA TYR A 342 14.00 -10.05 -20.12
C TYR A 342 12.98 -9.79 -21.23
N VAL A 343 11.71 -10.00 -20.93
CA VAL A 343 10.61 -9.71 -21.84
C VAL A 343 9.69 -8.69 -21.16
N ASN A 344 9.50 -7.54 -21.77
CA ASN A 344 8.65 -6.46 -21.23
C ASN A 344 8.92 -6.12 -19.76
N GLY A 345 10.20 -6.05 -19.37
CA GLY A 345 10.60 -5.72 -17.99
C GLY A 345 10.50 -6.87 -16.99
N THR A 346 10.03 -8.05 -17.40
CA THR A 346 9.93 -9.24 -16.56
C THR A 346 11.06 -10.23 -16.89
N SER A 347 11.71 -10.75 -15.85
CA SER A 347 12.76 -11.78 -15.99
C SER A 347 12.13 -13.13 -16.25
N LEU A 348 12.11 -13.58 -17.51
CA LEU A 348 11.59 -14.90 -17.87
C LEU A 348 12.73 -15.90 -18.09
N ILE A 349 12.52 -17.15 -17.71
CA ILE A 349 13.44 -18.24 -18.04
C ILE A 349 13.08 -18.70 -19.43
N ALA A 350 13.90 -18.32 -20.41
CA ALA A 350 13.84 -18.91 -21.74
C ALA A 350 14.79 -20.10 -21.77
N ALA A 351 14.23 -21.23 -22.12
CA ALA A 351 15.00 -22.39 -22.49
C ALA A 351 15.48 -22.19 -23.95
N ARG A 352 16.60 -21.49 -24.10
CA ARG A 352 17.24 -21.27 -25.40
C ARG A 352 18.32 -22.31 -25.63
N ALA A 353 18.34 -22.88 -26.84
CA ALA A 353 19.32 -23.87 -27.20
C ALA A 353 19.67 -23.75 -28.67
N ASP A 354 20.94 -23.86 -29.00
CA ASP A 354 21.43 -23.72 -30.38
C ASP A 354 21.66 -25.09 -31.04
N GLY A 355 21.36 -25.16 -32.34
CA GLY A 355 21.58 -26.38 -33.11
C GLY A 355 21.81 -26.03 -34.60
N VAL A 356 21.93 -27.07 -35.43
CA VAL A 356 22.10 -26.93 -36.88
C VAL A 356 20.99 -27.64 -37.62
N ILE A 357 20.38 -26.94 -38.53
CA ILE A 357 19.39 -27.49 -39.49
C ILE A 357 19.99 -27.43 -40.89
N ARG A 358 19.70 -28.45 -41.70
CA ARG A 358 19.91 -28.44 -43.13
C ARG A 358 18.65 -28.06 -43.83
N VAL A 359 18.70 -27.02 -44.65
CA VAL A 359 17.57 -26.49 -45.37
C VAL A 359 17.81 -26.66 -46.87
N THR A 360 16.86 -27.27 -47.52
CA THR A 360 16.85 -27.31 -48.99
C THR A 360 15.81 -26.32 -49.49
N THR A 361 16.24 -25.32 -50.22
CA THR A 361 15.39 -24.27 -50.81
C THR A 361 15.24 -24.45 -52.31
N ALA A 362 14.08 -24.04 -52.80
CA ALA A 362 13.85 -23.97 -54.25
C ALA A 362 13.84 -22.49 -54.66
N LYS A 363 14.62 -22.16 -55.67
CA LYS A 363 14.55 -20.86 -56.36
C LYS A 363 14.12 -21.10 -57.78
N SER A 364 13.11 -20.37 -58.26
CA SER A 364 12.78 -20.33 -59.67
C SER A 364 13.83 -19.48 -60.38
N SER A 365 14.52 -20.06 -61.39
CA SER A 365 15.48 -19.30 -62.18
C SER A 365 14.73 -18.51 -63.25
N GLY A 366 14.58 -17.20 -63.03
CA GLY A 366 14.17 -16.20 -64.04
C GLY A 366 13.23 -16.68 -65.15
N THR A 367 13.59 -16.44 -66.41
CA THR A 367 12.76 -16.69 -67.62
C THR A 367 12.60 -18.14 -68.02
N SER A 368 13.40 -19.08 -67.45
CA SER A 368 13.33 -20.50 -67.89
C SER A 368 12.39 -21.38 -67.06
N GLY A 369 11.88 -20.89 -65.95
CA GLY A 369 11.04 -21.67 -65.04
C GLY A 369 11.75 -22.86 -64.33
N GLN A 370 13.06 -23.02 -64.59
CA GLN A 370 13.83 -24.14 -64.03
C GLN A 370 14.05 -23.93 -62.52
N GLU A 371 13.63 -24.90 -61.74
CA GLU A 371 13.77 -24.87 -60.30
C GLU A 371 15.19 -25.31 -59.91
N ILE A 372 15.92 -24.40 -59.28
CA ILE A 372 17.27 -24.69 -58.72
C ILE A 372 17.10 -24.98 -57.24
N SER A 373 17.54 -26.16 -56.82
CA SER A 373 17.58 -26.52 -55.40
C SER A 373 18.94 -26.19 -54.79
N GLU A 374 18.95 -25.45 -53.73
CA GLU A 374 20.16 -25.14 -52.95
C GLU A 374 20.02 -25.72 -51.54
N THR A 375 21.03 -26.42 -51.08
CA THR A 375 21.06 -27.00 -49.73
C THR A 375 22.11 -26.29 -48.88
N LYS A 376 21.71 -25.79 -47.73
CA LYS A 376 22.59 -25.09 -46.78
C LYS A 376 22.37 -25.57 -45.33
N ASP A 377 23.44 -25.61 -44.57
CA ASP A 377 23.38 -25.80 -43.13
C ASP A 377 23.26 -24.43 -42.45
N LEU A 378 22.22 -24.28 -41.66
CA LEU A 378 21.90 -23.03 -40.93
C LEU A 378 21.92 -23.29 -39.42
N TYR A 379 22.54 -22.38 -38.70
CA TYR A 379 22.41 -22.34 -37.22
C TYR A 379 21.02 -21.83 -36.83
N TYR A 380 20.44 -22.45 -35.87
CA TYR A 380 19.17 -22.02 -35.28
C TYR A 380 19.26 -21.89 -33.79
N ALA A 381 18.47 -21.00 -33.23
CA ALA A 381 18.20 -20.95 -31.81
C ALA A 381 16.74 -21.35 -31.59
N ALA A 382 16.54 -22.37 -30.80
CA ALA A 382 15.19 -22.73 -30.35
C ALA A 382 14.97 -22.14 -28.96
N ALA A 383 13.81 -21.56 -28.76
CA ALA A 383 13.48 -20.97 -27.49
C ALA A 383 12.03 -21.29 -27.10
N GLY A 384 11.83 -21.62 -25.84
CA GLY A 384 10.52 -21.71 -25.21
C GLY A 384 10.58 -21.01 -23.86
N VAL A 385 9.55 -20.31 -23.50
CA VAL A 385 9.43 -19.69 -22.17
C VAL A 385 8.89 -20.72 -21.19
N VAL A 386 9.61 -20.88 -20.08
CA VAL A 386 9.15 -21.72 -18.98
C VAL A 386 8.03 -20.99 -18.26
N ASP A 387 6.91 -21.68 -18.05
CA ASP A 387 5.78 -21.26 -17.24
C ASP A 387 5.37 -22.43 -16.32
N PHE A 388 4.39 -22.22 -15.46
CA PHE A 388 3.88 -23.23 -14.54
C PHE A 388 2.35 -23.36 -14.68
N ASP A 389 1.88 -24.59 -14.64
CA ASP A 389 0.46 -24.88 -14.57
C ASP A 389 -0.11 -24.67 -13.15
N LYS A 390 -1.42 -24.83 -12.99
CA LYS A 390 -2.09 -24.71 -11.69
C LYS A 390 -1.63 -25.76 -10.65
N GLN A 391 -1.06 -26.87 -11.09
CA GLN A 391 -0.46 -27.91 -10.25
C GLN A 391 1.02 -27.60 -9.93
N ARG A 392 1.52 -26.44 -10.34
CA ARG A 392 2.92 -25.98 -10.19
C ARG A 392 3.93 -26.87 -10.93
N GLN A 393 3.50 -27.53 -12.00
CA GLN A 393 4.42 -28.26 -12.85
C GLN A 393 4.90 -27.34 -13.97
N PRO A 394 6.18 -27.45 -14.35
CA PRO A 394 6.72 -26.62 -15.43
C PRO A 394 6.11 -27.01 -16.77
N ILE A 395 5.82 -26.01 -17.59
CA ILE A 395 5.38 -26.13 -18.98
C ILE A 395 6.22 -25.22 -19.88
N LEU A 396 6.32 -25.56 -21.15
CA LEU A 396 6.98 -24.71 -22.13
C LEU A 396 5.95 -24.05 -23.04
N LYS A 397 5.98 -22.71 -23.09
CA LYS A 397 5.22 -21.89 -24.03
C LYS A 397 6.13 -21.47 -25.18
N TRP A 398 5.67 -21.64 -26.41
CA TRP A 398 6.46 -21.45 -27.63
C TRP A 398 6.13 -20.16 -28.39
N ASP A 399 5.06 -19.48 -28.01
CA ASP A 399 4.45 -18.34 -28.67
C ASP A 399 4.77 -16.97 -28.05
N LEU A 400 5.67 -16.95 -27.08
CA LEU A 400 5.97 -15.73 -26.30
C LEU A 400 7.30 -15.04 -26.66
N LEU A 401 8.06 -15.55 -27.67
CA LEU A 401 9.36 -14.99 -28.05
C LEU A 401 9.36 -14.43 -29.48
#